data_bfd900b65ef190615a8e5ef5a4b4f81c
#
_entry.id   bfd900b65ef190615a8e5ef5a4b4f81c
#
_cell.length_a   1.000
_cell.length_b   1.000
_cell.length_c   1.000
_cell.angle_alpha   90.00
_cell.angle_beta   90.00
_cell.angle_gamma   90.00
#
_symmetry.space_group_name_H-M   'P 1'
#
loop_
_entity.id
_entity.type
_entity.pdbx_description
1 polymer ?
#
loop_
_entity_poly.entity_id
_entity_poly.type
_entity_poly.pdbx_seq_one_letter_code
_entity_poly.pdbx_strand_id
1 'polypeptide(L)'
;WATSQQERLEQVYAWQNPEGWFIEYEGCDPGYHTLTISCLARLYELQPNERLKQAIASAVKLAAEFVHPDGSYGGEYTSRNTYNFFPHGFELVGKWLPEALNINDRFLQGLAAGLGSCYADDRIIGHHTWNYLLAWRDFIPARPPLQPRTQGRIYLQQGGILIDRRGQTELYLALNKGGVFKLFRNNKLVASDTQFSLLVQDGNKRRNAVGHLVDN
;
A
#
# COMPACT_ATOMS: atom_id res chain seq x y z
N TRP A 1 -25.49 6.90 -18.51
CA TRP A 1 -24.15 7.17 -17.92
C TRP A 1 -24.21 7.25 -16.40
N ALA A 2 -25.08 8.07 -15.78
CA ALA A 2 -25.17 8.22 -14.33
C ALA A 2 -25.49 6.90 -13.60
N THR A 3 -26.45 6.12 -14.11
CA THR A 3 -26.82 4.81 -13.55
C THR A 3 -25.63 3.84 -13.57
N SER A 4 -24.94 3.73 -14.71
CA SER A 4 -23.78 2.83 -14.84
C SER A 4 -22.60 3.27 -13.97
N GLN A 5 -22.40 4.56 -13.75
CA GLN A 5 -21.39 5.06 -12.82
C GLN A 5 -21.73 4.70 -11.38
N GLN A 6 -22.99 4.88 -10.98
CA GLN A 6 -23.45 4.54 -9.64
C GLN A 6 -23.31 3.04 -9.37
N GLU A 7 -23.71 2.19 -10.30
CA GLU A 7 -23.57 0.73 -10.17
C GLU A 7 -22.11 0.30 -9.97
N ARG A 8 -21.18 0.91 -10.73
CA ARG A 8 -19.74 0.64 -10.57
C ARG A 8 -19.21 1.12 -9.23
N LEU A 9 -19.67 2.28 -8.75
CA LEU A 9 -19.26 2.80 -7.46
C LEU A 9 -19.77 1.92 -6.30
N GLU A 10 -21.02 1.42 -6.40
CA GLU A 10 -21.53 0.43 -5.43
C GLU A 10 -20.70 -0.84 -5.41
N GLN A 11 -20.23 -1.30 -6.57
CA GLN A 11 -19.33 -2.44 -6.66
C GLN A 11 -17.97 -2.15 -5.97
N VAL A 12 -17.41 -0.96 -6.15
CA VAL A 12 -16.18 -0.55 -5.46
C VAL A 12 -16.37 -0.54 -3.95
N TYR A 13 -17.51 -0.02 -3.46
CA TYR A 13 -17.83 -0.07 -2.03
C TYR A 13 -17.95 -1.52 -1.52
N ALA A 14 -18.55 -2.41 -2.31
CA ALA A 14 -18.66 -3.82 -1.94
C ALA A 14 -17.29 -4.53 -1.88
N TRP A 15 -16.31 -4.05 -2.62
CA TRP A 15 -14.94 -4.57 -2.58
C TRP A 15 -14.11 -3.99 -1.44
N GLN A 16 -14.58 -2.95 -0.76
CA GLN A 16 -13.86 -2.42 0.39
C GLN A 16 -14.04 -3.32 1.61
N ASN A 17 -12.94 -3.84 2.12
CA ASN A 17 -12.89 -4.63 3.32
C ASN A 17 -13.08 -3.75 4.57
N PRO A 18 -13.71 -4.23 5.66
CA PRO A 18 -13.80 -3.49 6.92
C PRO A 18 -12.44 -3.05 7.50
N GLU A 19 -11.34 -3.71 7.16
CA GLU A 19 -9.98 -3.30 7.52
C GLU A 19 -9.47 -2.10 6.70
N GLY A 20 -10.23 -1.63 5.69
CA GLY A 20 -9.95 -0.43 4.91
C GLY A 20 -9.37 -0.67 3.52
N TRP A 21 -8.86 -1.87 3.20
CA TRP A 21 -8.34 -2.20 1.89
C TRP A 21 -9.44 -2.58 0.89
N PHE A 22 -9.14 -2.43 -0.39
CA PHE A 22 -9.99 -2.94 -1.46
C PHE A 22 -9.46 -4.30 -1.92
N ILE A 23 -10.38 -5.21 -2.25
CA ILE A 23 -10.01 -6.51 -2.81
C ILE A 23 -9.32 -6.28 -4.14
N GLU A 24 -8.07 -6.68 -4.21
CA GLU A 24 -7.25 -6.60 -5.41
C GLU A 24 -6.60 -7.97 -5.62
N TYR A 25 -6.93 -8.61 -6.74
CA TYR A 25 -6.60 -10.02 -6.96
C TYR A 25 -7.14 -10.88 -5.79
N GLU A 26 -6.33 -11.55 -5.06
CA GLU A 26 -6.76 -12.45 -3.99
C GLU A 26 -6.53 -11.90 -2.57
N GLY A 27 -6.32 -10.58 -2.43
CA GLY A 27 -6.06 -10.05 -1.10
C GLY A 27 -5.78 -8.57 -1.01
N CYS A 28 -5.07 -8.19 0.05
CA CYS A 28 -4.64 -6.82 0.31
C CYS A 28 -3.38 -6.50 -0.50
N ASP A 29 -3.49 -5.61 -1.47
CA ASP A 29 -2.38 -5.08 -2.25
C ASP A 29 -2.17 -3.59 -1.96
N PRO A 30 -1.20 -3.20 -1.14
CA PRO A 30 -0.94 -1.80 -0.83
C PRO A 30 -0.64 -0.94 -2.05
N GLY A 31 0.01 -1.47 -3.07
CA GLY A 31 0.36 -0.71 -4.26
C GLY A 31 -0.87 -0.25 -5.04
N TYR A 32 -1.70 -1.19 -5.48
CA TYR A 32 -2.96 -0.87 -6.17
C TYR A 32 -3.96 -0.17 -5.25
N HIS A 33 -3.87 -0.37 -3.95
CA HIS A 33 -4.65 0.38 -2.97
C HIS A 33 -4.41 1.90 -3.10
N THR A 34 -3.17 2.34 -3.29
CA THR A 34 -2.88 3.78 -3.50
C THR A 34 -3.39 4.29 -4.84
N LEU A 35 -3.43 3.45 -5.88
CA LEU A 35 -4.07 3.79 -7.15
C LEU A 35 -5.59 3.97 -6.98
N THR A 36 -6.23 3.06 -6.25
CA THR A 36 -7.66 3.14 -5.93
C THR A 36 -7.96 4.43 -5.16
N ILE A 37 -7.16 4.77 -4.14
CA ILE A 37 -7.28 6.06 -3.43
C ILE A 37 -7.17 7.22 -4.41
N SER A 38 -6.21 7.20 -5.34
CA SER A 38 -6.02 8.27 -6.33
C SER A 38 -7.25 8.41 -7.25
N CYS A 39 -7.83 7.31 -7.71
CA CYS A 39 -9.03 7.32 -8.54
C CYS A 39 -10.27 7.83 -7.78
N LEU A 40 -10.47 7.35 -6.55
CA LEU A 40 -11.61 7.74 -5.72
C LEU A 40 -11.51 9.20 -5.26
N ALA A 41 -10.31 9.68 -4.94
CA ALA A 41 -10.08 11.09 -4.59
C ALA A 41 -10.43 12.02 -5.76
N ARG A 42 -10.06 11.66 -6.98
CA ARG A 42 -10.44 12.41 -8.19
C ARG A 42 -11.95 12.37 -8.43
N LEU A 43 -12.59 11.23 -8.19
CA LEU A 43 -14.05 11.14 -8.28
C LEU A 43 -14.72 12.03 -7.23
N TYR A 44 -14.18 12.06 -6.01
CA TYR A 44 -14.70 12.92 -4.93
C TYR A 44 -14.59 14.42 -5.27
N GLU A 45 -13.53 14.87 -5.93
CA GLU A 45 -13.41 16.26 -6.41
C GLU A 45 -14.51 16.62 -7.43
N LEU A 46 -14.95 15.64 -8.22
CA LEU A 46 -16.00 15.85 -9.23
C LEU A 46 -17.42 15.68 -8.66
N GLN A 47 -17.60 14.77 -7.73
CA GLN A 47 -18.91 14.37 -7.17
C GLN A 47 -18.78 14.07 -5.68
N PRO A 48 -18.65 15.11 -4.84
CA PRO A 48 -18.51 14.92 -3.40
C PRO A 48 -19.74 14.24 -2.80
N ASN A 49 -19.52 13.19 -2.03
CA ASN A 49 -20.53 12.57 -1.19
C ASN A 49 -19.91 11.95 0.06
N GLU A 50 -20.67 11.85 1.12
CA GLU A 50 -20.17 11.45 2.44
C GLU A 50 -19.68 10.00 2.47
N ARG A 51 -20.38 9.08 1.80
CA ARG A 51 -19.98 7.66 1.76
C ARG A 51 -18.63 7.48 1.05
N LEU A 52 -18.42 8.19 -0.06
CA LEU A 52 -17.15 8.17 -0.78
C LEU A 52 -16.03 8.75 0.08
N LYS A 53 -16.30 9.85 0.78
CA LYS A 53 -15.35 10.46 1.72
C LYS A 53 -14.92 9.49 2.82
N GLN A 54 -15.87 8.80 3.44
CA GLN A 54 -15.59 7.79 4.47
C GLN A 54 -14.79 6.61 3.93
N ALA A 55 -15.13 6.12 2.73
CA ALA A 55 -14.38 5.05 2.08
C ALA A 55 -12.92 5.46 1.82
N ILE A 56 -12.70 6.66 1.31
CA ILE A 56 -11.35 7.20 1.08
C ILE A 56 -10.60 7.37 2.41
N ALA A 57 -11.24 7.94 3.44
CA ALA A 57 -10.60 8.15 4.74
C ALA A 57 -10.15 6.83 5.38
N SER A 58 -10.98 5.79 5.31
CA SER A 58 -10.63 4.45 5.78
C SER A 58 -9.44 3.88 5.00
N ALA A 59 -9.44 4.02 3.68
CA ALA A 59 -8.36 3.58 2.82
C ALA A 59 -7.04 4.31 3.10
N VAL A 60 -7.08 5.63 3.29
CA VAL A 60 -5.90 6.45 3.62
C VAL A 60 -5.33 6.06 4.97
N LYS A 61 -6.19 5.83 5.98
CA LYS A 61 -5.75 5.38 7.30
C LYS A 61 -4.98 4.05 7.21
N LEU A 62 -5.44 3.11 6.40
CA LEU A 62 -4.73 1.86 6.20
C LEU A 62 -3.43 2.06 5.42
N ALA A 63 -3.43 2.89 4.37
CA ALA A 63 -2.22 3.16 3.58
C ALA A 63 -1.06 3.67 4.45
N ALA A 64 -1.34 4.44 5.51
CA ALA A 64 -0.35 4.91 6.46
C ALA A 64 0.42 3.77 7.14
N GLU A 65 -0.22 2.62 7.31
CA GLU A 65 0.37 1.46 7.98
C GLU A 65 1.39 0.72 7.10
N PHE A 66 1.32 0.88 5.78
CA PHE A 66 2.22 0.26 4.82
C PHE A 66 3.41 1.13 4.38
N VAL A 67 3.48 2.38 4.84
CA VAL A 67 4.70 3.19 4.69
C VAL A 67 5.72 2.75 5.73
N HIS A 68 6.86 2.28 5.30
CA HIS A 68 7.93 1.82 6.17
C HIS A 68 8.68 3.00 6.82
N PRO A 69 9.45 2.76 7.88
CA PRO A 69 10.16 3.83 8.58
C PRO A 69 11.29 4.48 7.75
N ASP A 70 11.76 3.81 6.69
CA ASP A 70 12.73 4.35 5.74
C ASP A 70 12.09 5.08 4.56
N GLY A 71 10.75 5.14 4.51
CA GLY A 71 9.98 5.76 3.42
C GLY A 71 9.68 4.82 2.25
N SER A 72 10.15 3.58 2.25
CA SER A 72 9.71 2.57 1.28
C SER A 72 8.26 2.15 1.55
N TYR A 73 7.63 1.50 0.58
CA TYR A 73 6.20 1.18 0.64
C TYR A 73 5.90 -0.22 0.17
N GLY A 74 5.07 -0.94 0.89
CA GLY A 74 4.57 -2.25 0.48
C GLY A 74 5.66 -3.30 0.26
N GLY A 75 5.49 -4.13 -0.74
CA GLY A 75 6.47 -5.11 -1.17
C GLY A 75 6.07 -6.56 -0.95
N GLU A 76 7.03 -7.42 -0.71
CA GLU A 76 6.92 -8.87 -0.83
C GLU A 76 5.91 -9.53 0.12
N TYR A 77 5.62 -8.90 1.24
CA TYR A 77 4.63 -9.40 2.22
C TYR A 77 3.18 -9.09 1.83
N THR A 78 2.95 -8.44 0.69
CA THR A 78 1.63 -8.07 0.18
C THR A 78 1.13 -9.06 -0.87
N SER A 79 -0.15 -8.98 -1.29
CA SER A 79 -0.76 -9.98 -2.16
C SER A 79 -0.03 -10.15 -3.50
N ARG A 80 0.49 -9.07 -4.08
CA ARG A 80 1.18 -9.08 -5.38
C ARG A 80 2.65 -8.68 -5.34
N ASN A 81 3.25 -8.56 -4.17
CA ASN A 81 4.62 -8.09 -4.00
C ASN A 81 4.85 -6.68 -4.56
N THR A 82 3.83 -5.83 -4.60
CA THR A 82 3.92 -4.53 -5.26
C THR A 82 4.56 -3.48 -4.37
N TYR A 83 5.43 -2.67 -5.00
CA TYR A 83 6.08 -1.49 -4.41
C TYR A 83 5.48 -0.20 -4.97
N ASN A 84 4.39 -0.30 -5.72
CA ASN A 84 3.76 0.84 -6.38
C ASN A 84 3.22 1.81 -5.36
N PHE A 85 3.35 3.10 -5.63
CA PHE A 85 2.74 4.16 -4.86
C PHE A 85 2.27 5.28 -5.79
N PHE A 86 1.03 5.71 -5.64
CA PHE A 86 0.39 6.73 -6.44
C PHE A 86 0.07 7.95 -5.57
N PRO A 87 0.94 8.98 -5.54
CA PRO A 87 0.87 10.09 -4.59
C PRO A 87 -0.29 11.07 -4.80
N HIS A 88 -0.82 11.19 -6.00
CA HIS A 88 -1.78 12.23 -6.35
C HIS A 88 -3.04 12.22 -5.46
N GLY A 89 -3.58 11.03 -5.18
CA GLY A 89 -4.76 10.92 -4.32
C GLY A 89 -4.55 11.49 -2.92
N PHE A 90 -3.34 11.34 -2.37
CA PHE A 90 -3.01 11.85 -1.05
C PHE A 90 -2.92 13.39 -1.01
N GLU A 91 -2.46 14.04 -2.10
CA GLU A 91 -2.52 15.50 -2.22
C GLU A 91 -3.96 15.99 -2.27
N LEU A 92 -4.83 15.35 -3.06
CA LEU A 92 -6.24 15.73 -3.15
C LEU A 92 -6.98 15.56 -1.81
N VAL A 93 -6.76 14.41 -1.16
CA VAL A 93 -7.37 14.10 0.14
C VAL A 93 -6.85 15.01 1.25
N GLY A 94 -5.60 15.44 1.16
CA GLY A 94 -4.97 16.34 2.11
C GLY A 94 -5.69 17.67 2.31
N LYS A 95 -6.54 18.09 1.38
CA LYS A 95 -7.39 19.28 1.49
C LYS A 95 -8.39 19.19 2.65
N TRP A 96 -8.82 17.99 3.00
CA TRP A 96 -9.82 17.74 4.05
C TRP A 96 -9.42 16.67 5.07
N LEU A 97 -8.34 15.93 4.83
CA LEU A 97 -7.71 14.96 5.74
C LEU A 97 -6.20 15.18 5.71
N PRO A 98 -5.67 16.16 6.45
CA PRO A 98 -4.27 16.58 6.35
C PRO A 98 -3.25 15.47 6.62
N GLU A 99 -3.61 14.43 7.38
CA GLU A 99 -2.77 13.27 7.64
C GLU A 99 -2.36 12.52 6.36
N ALA A 100 -3.15 12.61 5.30
CA ALA A 100 -2.81 12.04 4.00
C ALA A 100 -1.50 12.62 3.46
N LEU A 101 -1.22 13.90 3.72
CA LEU A 101 0.01 14.55 3.30
C LEU A 101 1.25 13.97 4.00
N ASN A 102 1.11 13.52 5.25
CA ASN A 102 2.21 12.85 5.96
C ASN A 102 2.63 11.53 5.29
N ILE A 103 1.65 10.79 4.76
CA ILE A 103 1.92 9.54 4.02
C ILE A 103 2.74 9.85 2.79
N ASN A 104 2.32 10.87 2.04
CA ASN A 104 2.98 11.29 0.81
C ASN A 104 4.40 11.81 1.08
N ASP A 105 4.58 12.64 2.11
CA ASP A 105 5.90 13.19 2.48
C ASP A 105 6.88 12.08 2.87
N ARG A 106 6.44 11.07 3.63
CA ARG A 106 7.28 9.92 3.97
C ARG A 106 7.69 9.13 2.73
N PHE A 107 6.74 8.89 1.83
CA PHE A 107 7.03 8.21 0.57
C PHE A 107 8.01 9.02 -0.29
N LEU A 108 7.84 10.33 -0.40
CA LEU A 108 8.73 11.20 -1.17
C LEU A 108 10.17 11.22 -0.60
N GLN A 109 10.31 11.13 0.73
CA GLN A 109 11.62 10.95 1.37
C GLN A 109 12.27 9.62 0.96
N GLY A 110 11.51 8.52 0.96
CA GLY A 110 11.98 7.22 0.48
C GLY A 110 12.33 7.25 -1.01
N LEU A 111 11.51 7.88 -1.83
CA LEU A 111 11.77 8.04 -3.26
C LEU A 111 13.07 8.82 -3.51
N ALA A 112 13.30 9.91 -2.79
CA ALA A 112 14.53 10.69 -2.87
C ALA A 112 15.77 9.91 -2.41
N ALA A 113 15.59 8.93 -1.53
CA ALA A 113 16.64 8.00 -1.10
C ALA A 113 16.82 6.78 -2.04
N GLY A 114 16.10 6.74 -3.17
CA GLY A 114 16.17 5.62 -4.13
C GLY A 114 15.37 4.38 -3.73
N LEU A 115 14.46 4.49 -2.76
CA LEU A 115 13.64 3.38 -2.25
C LEU A 115 12.25 3.30 -2.92
N GLY A 116 12.04 4.02 -3.99
CA GLY A 116 10.78 4.01 -4.74
C GLY A 116 10.57 2.73 -5.53
N SER A 117 9.46 2.69 -6.27
CA SER A 117 9.12 1.58 -7.17
C SER A 117 10.26 1.28 -8.15
N CYS A 118 10.43 0.01 -8.49
CA CYS A 118 11.35 -0.37 -9.56
C CYS A 118 10.80 0.12 -10.91
N TYR A 119 11.52 1.04 -11.54
CA TYR A 119 11.19 1.58 -12.86
C TYR A 119 11.78 0.77 -14.01
N ALA A 120 12.24 -0.44 -13.76
CA ALA A 120 12.74 -1.33 -14.80
C ALA A 120 11.64 -1.83 -15.75
N ASP A 121 10.36 -1.77 -15.33
CA ASP A 121 9.21 -2.04 -16.17
C ASP A 121 8.74 -0.75 -16.85
N ASP A 122 9.10 -0.57 -18.12
CA ASP A 122 8.76 0.58 -18.94
C ASP A 122 7.24 0.77 -19.12
N ARG A 123 6.45 -0.31 -19.00
CA ARG A 123 4.97 -0.24 -19.06
C ARG A 123 4.37 0.45 -17.84
N ILE A 124 5.01 0.38 -16.69
CA ILE A 124 4.53 0.99 -15.44
C ILE A 124 5.02 2.44 -15.31
N ILE A 125 6.14 2.79 -15.92
CA ILE A 125 6.76 4.13 -15.81
C ILE A 125 5.80 5.26 -16.20
N GLY A 126 4.99 5.07 -17.26
CA GLY A 126 4.04 6.06 -17.73
C GLY A 126 2.95 6.36 -16.68
N HIS A 127 2.43 5.35 -16.02
CA HIS A 127 1.40 5.50 -14.99
C HIS A 127 1.94 6.21 -13.74
N HIS A 128 3.14 5.87 -13.30
CA HIS A 128 3.79 6.53 -12.16
C HIS A 128 4.13 7.98 -12.48
N THR A 129 4.78 8.24 -13.62
CA THR A 129 5.15 9.59 -14.05
C THR A 129 3.94 10.50 -14.14
N TRP A 130 2.86 10.02 -14.76
CA TRP A 130 1.61 10.78 -14.83
C TRP A 130 1.07 11.15 -13.45
N ASN A 131 1.03 10.19 -12.54
CA ASN A 131 0.51 10.40 -11.19
C ASN A 131 1.40 11.34 -10.37
N TYR A 132 2.73 11.25 -10.54
CA TYR A 132 3.68 12.16 -9.89
C TYR A 132 3.55 13.61 -10.40
N LEU A 133 3.37 13.79 -11.71
CA LEU A 133 3.13 15.11 -12.29
C LEU A 133 1.82 15.73 -11.78
N LEU A 134 0.78 14.93 -11.64
CA LEU A 134 -0.48 15.37 -11.05
C LEU A 134 -0.32 15.73 -9.56
N ALA A 135 0.40 14.93 -8.80
CA ALA A 135 0.69 15.22 -7.41
C ALA A 135 1.51 16.50 -7.24
N TRP A 136 2.47 16.74 -8.13
CA TRP A 136 3.25 17.97 -8.15
C TRP A 136 2.39 19.20 -8.51
N ARG A 137 1.51 19.07 -9.52
CA ARG A 137 0.57 20.13 -9.89
C ARG A 137 -0.34 20.55 -8.75
N ASP A 138 -0.87 19.56 -8.02
CA ASP A 138 -1.85 19.77 -6.95
C ASP A 138 -1.20 19.81 -5.55
N PHE A 139 0.12 19.98 -5.49
CA PHE A 139 0.91 20.00 -4.26
C PHE A 139 0.40 21.05 -3.27
N ILE A 140 0.16 20.64 -2.04
CA ILE A 140 -0.27 21.50 -0.94
C ILE A 140 0.97 21.95 -0.15
N PRO A 141 1.40 23.23 -0.20
CA PRO A 141 2.60 23.68 0.50
C PRO A 141 2.49 23.64 2.03
N ALA A 142 1.29 23.82 2.56
CA ALA A 142 1.04 23.77 4.00
C ALA A 142 0.97 22.32 4.48
N ARG A 143 2.10 21.80 4.95
CA ARG A 143 2.21 20.44 5.48
C ARG A 143 1.91 20.37 6.97
N PRO A 144 1.11 19.40 7.42
CA PRO A 144 0.92 19.17 8.85
C PRO A 144 2.24 18.61 9.45
N PRO A 145 2.45 18.79 10.76
CA PRO A 145 3.56 18.12 11.44
C PRO A 145 3.51 16.60 11.22
N LEU A 146 4.68 15.99 11.03
CA LEU A 146 4.76 14.54 10.92
C LEU A 146 4.22 13.87 12.18
N GLN A 147 3.20 13.05 12.00
CA GLN A 147 2.62 12.30 13.10
C GLN A 147 3.55 11.15 13.52
N PRO A 148 3.69 10.90 14.82
CA PRO A 148 4.39 9.71 15.30
C PRO A 148 3.74 8.44 14.75
N ARG A 149 4.54 7.43 14.50
CA ARG A 149 4.02 6.12 14.09
C ARG A 149 3.35 5.44 15.28
N THR A 150 2.17 4.88 15.03
CA THR A 150 1.42 4.13 16.06
C THR A 150 2.27 2.96 16.54
N GLN A 151 2.51 2.89 17.85
CA GLN A 151 3.22 1.77 18.48
C GLN A 151 2.26 0.63 18.79
N GLY A 152 2.79 -0.58 18.90
CA GLY A 152 2.02 -1.76 19.20
C GLY A 152 1.80 -2.66 17.99
N ARG A 153 0.84 -3.55 18.14
CA ARG A 153 0.53 -4.58 17.15
C ARG A 153 -0.75 -4.25 16.41
N ILE A 154 -0.69 -4.32 15.09
CA ILE A 154 -1.82 -4.24 14.17
C ILE A 154 -1.90 -5.59 13.45
N TYR A 155 -3.04 -6.24 13.52
CA TYR A 155 -3.30 -7.47 12.81
C TYR A 155 -4.47 -7.31 11.87
N LEU A 156 -4.17 -7.30 10.57
CA LEU A 156 -5.15 -7.35 9.50
C LEU A 156 -5.53 -8.82 9.29
N GLN A 157 -6.57 -9.26 10.00
CA GLN A 157 -6.95 -10.68 10.04
C GLN A 157 -7.34 -11.19 8.66
N GLN A 158 -8.11 -10.42 7.91
CA GLN A 158 -8.57 -10.78 6.56
C GLN A 158 -7.46 -10.55 5.52
N GLY A 159 -6.61 -9.54 5.72
CA GLY A 159 -5.42 -9.31 4.90
C GLY A 159 -4.27 -10.29 5.18
N GLY A 160 -4.33 -11.04 6.28
CA GLY A 160 -3.27 -11.97 6.69
C GLY A 160 -1.94 -11.28 7.01
N ILE A 161 -1.97 -10.00 7.39
CA ILE A 161 -0.77 -9.18 7.60
C ILE A 161 -0.69 -8.75 9.06
N LEU A 162 0.47 -8.97 9.66
CA LEU A 162 0.82 -8.50 11.01
C LEU A 162 1.85 -7.40 10.91
N ILE A 163 1.61 -6.28 11.58
CA ILE A 163 2.55 -5.19 11.77
C ILE A 163 2.78 -5.04 13.27
N ASP A 164 4.04 -5.13 13.73
CA ASP A 164 4.39 -4.96 15.15
C ASP A 164 5.49 -3.88 15.29
N ARG A 165 5.18 -2.79 15.99
CA ARG A 165 6.06 -1.64 16.18
C ARG A 165 6.41 -1.48 17.64
N ARG A 166 7.70 -1.55 17.99
CA ARG A 166 8.21 -1.43 19.36
C ARG A 166 9.45 -0.56 19.40
N GLY A 167 9.27 0.66 19.86
CA GLY A 167 10.35 1.65 19.90
C GLY A 167 10.87 1.94 18.48
N GLN A 168 12.12 1.55 18.22
CA GLN A 168 12.77 1.75 16.92
C GLN A 168 12.78 0.50 16.03
N THR A 169 12.02 -0.52 16.41
CA THR A 169 11.91 -1.77 15.65
C THR A 169 10.50 -1.91 15.08
N GLU A 170 10.41 -2.23 13.80
CA GLU A 170 9.14 -2.47 13.10
C GLU A 170 9.24 -3.75 12.29
N LEU A 171 8.27 -4.63 12.48
CA LEU A 171 8.09 -5.89 11.74
C LEU A 171 6.84 -5.82 10.90
N TYR A 172 6.95 -6.20 9.65
CA TYR A 172 5.86 -6.43 8.71
C TYR A 172 5.90 -7.89 8.28
N LEU A 173 4.83 -8.63 8.49
CA LEU A 173 4.82 -10.08 8.34
C LEU A 173 3.54 -10.52 7.63
N ALA A 174 3.66 -11.28 6.54
CA ALA A 174 2.55 -11.93 5.87
C ALA A 174 2.34 -13.34 6.41
N LEU A 175 1.31 -13.54 7.21
CA LEU A 175 0.97 -14.84 7.78
C LEU A 175 0.38 -15.80 6.73
N ASN A 176 -0.34 -15.26 5.76
CA ASN A 176 -0.94 -16.00 4.65
C ASN A 176 0.07 -16.38 3.54
N LYS A 177 1.30 -15.86 3.61
CA LYS A 177 2.39 -16.13 2.66
C LYS A 177 3.57 -16.88 3.27
N GLY A 178 3.29 -17.75 4.22
CA GLY A 178 4.34 -18.58 4.84
C GLY A 178 5.34 -17.83 5.70
N GLY A 179 5.01 -16.62 6.14
CA GLY A 179 5.87 -15.85 7.03
C GLY A 179 6.86 -14.90 6.32
N VAL A 180 6.59 -14.54 5.08
CA VAL A 180 7.37 -13.49 4.38
C VAL A 180 7.35 -12.21 5.21
N PHE A 181 8.51 -11.59 5.44
CA PHE A 181 8.60 -10.45 6.33
C PHE A 181 9.63 -9.39 5.90
N LYS A 182 9.44 -8.18 6.45
CA LYS A 182 10.43 -7.12 6.51
C LYS A 182 10.61 -6.67 7.95
N LEU A 183 11.86 -6.59 8.39
CA LEU A 183 12.25 -6.12 9.73
C LEU A 183 13.09 -4.85 9.58
N PHE A 184 12.61 -3.78 10.20
CA PHE A 184 13.32 -2.50 10.27
C PHE A 184 13.81 -2.25 11.69
N ARG A 185 14.98 -1.61 11.81
CA ARG A 185 15.53 -1.11 13.06
C ARG A 185 16.24 0.22 12.80
N ASN A 186 15.96 1.22 13.64
CA ASN A 186 16.51 2.56 13.49
C ASN A 186 16.27 3.13 12.07
N ASN A 187 15.05 2.99 11.55
CA ASN A 187 14.63 3.40 10.21
C ASN A 187 15.42 2.77 9.06
N LYS A 188 16.01 1.61 9.26
CA LYS A 188 16.74 0.87 8.21
C LYS A 188 16.21 -0.55 8.12
N LEU A 189 16.07 -1.07 6.92
CA LEU A 189 15.80 -2.47 6.67
C LEU A 189 17.01 -3.28 7.13
N VAL A 190 16.82 -4.17 8.12
CA VAL A 190 17.90 -5.01 8.68
C VAL A 190 17.76 -6.48 8.28
N ALA A 191 16.56 -6.92 7.98
CA ALA A 191 16.30 -8.25 7.46
C ALA A 191 15.02 -8.27 6.63
N SER A 192 15.02 -9.02 5.55
CA SER A 192 13.81 -9.39 4.81
C SER A 192 13.93 -10.82 4.33
N ASP A 193 12.84 -11.54 4.42
CA ASP A 193 12.68 -12.83 3.76
C ASP A 193 11.56 -12.70 2.75
N THR A 194 11.91 -12.82 1.49
CA THR A 194 11.00 -12.56 0.39
C THR A 194 10.45 -13.83 -0.23
N GLN A 195 11.08 -14.96 0.04
CA GLN A 195 10.63 -16.26 -0.45
C GLN A 195 11.19 -17.39 0.41
N PHE A 196 10.31 -18.16 0.98
CA PHE A 196 10.66 -19.45 1.51
C PHE A 196 10.59 -20.47 0.37
N SER A 197 11.75 -20.94 -0.12
CA SER A 197 11.80 -22.06 -1.05
C SER A 197 12.47 -23.26 -0.38
N LEU A 198 11.77 -24.38 -0.38
CA LEU A 198 12.29 -25.64 0.14
C LEU A 198 12.46 -26.60 -1.04
N LEU A 199 13.69 -27.05 -1.26
CA LEU A 199 13.97 -28.13 -2.18
C LEU A 199 14.03 -29.46 -1.39
N VAL A 200 13.04 -30.33 -1.59
CA VAL A 200 13.01 -31.65 -0.99
C VAL A 200 13.40 -32.69 -2.05
N GLN A 201 14.39 -33.49 -1.74
CA GLN A 201 14.72 -34.66 -2.53
C GLN A 201 14.10 -35.90 -1.88
N ASP A 202 13.21 -36.57 -2.64
CA ASP A 202 12.56 -37.81 -2.24
C ASP A 202 12.95 -38.89 -3.26
N GLY A 203 13.94 -39.68 -2.92
CA GLY A 203 14.59 -40.62 -3.84
C GLY A 203 15.14 -39.89 -5.07
N ASN A 204 14.66 -40.26 -6.27
CA ASN A 204 15.05 -39.64 -7.54
C ASN A 204 14.19 -38.43 -7.94
N LYS A 205 13.21 -38.05 -7.12
CA LYS A 205 12.30 -36.93 -7.39
C LYS A 205 12.74 -35.70 -6.59
N ARG A 206 12.85 -34.58 -7.27
CA ARG A 206 13.01 -33.25 -6.64
C ARG A 206 11.67 -32.56 -6.61
N ARG A 207 11.27 -32.08 -5.46
CA ARG A 207 10.04 -31.28 -5.26
C ARG A 207 10.45 -29.92 -4.71
N ASN A 208 9.96 -28.87 -5.37
CA ASN A 208 10.11 -27.51 -4.87
C ASN A 208 8.80 -27.15 -4.13
N ALA A 209 8.92 -26.75 -2.86
CA ALA A 209 7.87 -26.02 -2.17
C ALA A 209 8.27 -24.54 -2.17
N VAL A 210 7.47 -23.72 -2.80
CA VAL A 210 7.63 -22.26 -2.79
C VAL A 210 6.58 -21.72 -1.85
N GLY A 211 6.97 -20.91 -0.88
CA GLY A 211 6.05 -20.29 0.09
C GLY A 211 5.14 -19.23 -0.53
N HIS A 212 5.23 -19.06 -1.85
CA HIS A 212 4.40 -18.17 -2.62
C HIS A 212 3.76 -18.94 -3.77
N LEU A 213 2.50 -19.28 -3.63
CA LEU A 213 1.67 -19.74 -4.72
C LEU A 213 1.19 -18.51 -5.50
N VAL A 214 1.66 -18.38 -6.72
CA VAL A 214 0.99 -17.55 -7.72
C VAL A 214 0.12 -18.52 -8.51
N ASP A 215 -1.17 -18.50 -8.26
CA ASP A 215 -2.11 -19.11 -9.18
C ASP A 215 -2.13 -18.26 -10.47
N ASN A 216 -1.73 -18.89 -11.58
CA ASN A 216 -1.80 -18.29 -12.90
C ASN A 216 -3.20 -18.48 -13.48
#